data_1eeed821e7ffffb7e08ffd76163e3dac
#
_entry.id   1eeed821e7ffffb7e08ffd76163e3dac
#
_cell.length_a   1.000
_cell.length_b   1.000
_cell.length_c   1.000
_cell.angle_alpha   90.00
_cell.angle_beta   90.00
_cell.angle_gamma   90.00
#
_symmetry.space_group_name_H-M   'P 1'
#
loop_
_entity.id
_entity.type
_entity.pdbx_description
1 polymer ?
#
loop_
_entity_poly.entity_id
_entity_poly.type
_entity_poly.pdbx_seq_one_letter_code
_entity_poly.pdbx_strand_id
1 'polypeptide(L)'
;MWWPLEIEDYKKRLLIAGLSTRISYNMINSYRKVINKLNEYSYEQIKSKTKEEIIEIIKGLGLSNTRYSYLSSMIDFIEKYNDTILEKDNDELIELIANNVSGASYKVAQCCVLYMRGYYCGIMPVDSGMKDVELPCIGFEKYGNAIGHDILRKQLQELVKDNNMEDIIIKDGYDKLNIPNYNNVTWWAHLVLIYFKRHYCNKHKPDECPLANKGCVSCKCKK
;
A
#
# COMPACT_ATOMS: atom_id res chain seq x y z
N MET A 1 4.43 -13.80 -6.57
CA MET A 1 4.19 -12.43 -6.11
C MET A 1 3.40 -12.51 -4.81
N TRP A 2 3.52 -11.61 -3.84
CA TRP A 2 2.85 -11.71 -2.53
C TRP A 2 1.63 -10.79 -2.39
N TRP A 3 1.22 -10.18 -3.49
CA TRP A 3 0.08 -9.29 -3.56
C TRP A 3 -1.20 -10.07 -3.89
N PRO A 4 -2.35 -9.75 -3.28
CA PRO A 4 -3.58 -10.52 -3.41
C PRO A 4 -4.35 -10.29 -4.72
N LEU A 5 -3.69 -9.91 -5.79
CA LEU A 5 -4.33 -9.56 -7.06
C LEU A 5 -4.84 -10.76 -7.87
N GLU A 6 -4.38 -11.97 -7.51
CA GLU A 6 -4.90 -13.22 -8.09
C GLU A 6 -6.28 -13.58 -7.51
N ILE A 7 -6.75 -12.86 -6.49
CA ILE A 7 -8.07 -13.03 -5.89
C ILE A 7 -9.07 -12.21 -6.69
N GLU A 8 -10.00 -12.86 -7.38
CA GLU A 8 -10.99 -12.18 -8.22
C GLU A 8 -11.97 -11.32 -7.41
N ASP A 9 -12.41 -11.83 -6.27
CA ASP A 9 -13.37 -11.17 -5.39
C ASP A 9 -12.78 -9.89 -4.75
N TYR A 10 -13.27 -8.73 -5.18
CA TYR A 10 -12.82 -7.43 -4.68
C TYR A 10 -13.11 -7.25 -3.18
N LYS A 11 -14.18 -7.84 -2.65
CA LYS A 11 -14.53 -7.77 -1.22
C LYS A 11 -13.44 -8.46 -0.39
N LYS A 12 -12.98 -9.64 -0.84
CA LYS A 12 -11.84 -10.33 -0.20
C LYS A 12 -10.55 -9.52 -0.31
N ARG A 13 -10.30 -8.86 -1.44
CA ARG A 13 -9.12 -7.99 -1.59
C ARG A 13 -9.13 -6.82 -0.61
N LEU A 14 -10.29 -6.22 -0.33
CA LEU A 14 -10.45 -5.19 0.70
C LEU A 14 -10.11 -5.73 2.11
N LEU A 15 -10.60 -6.92 2.46
CA LEU A 15 -10.27 -7.55 3.74
C LEU A 15 -8.76 -7.79 3.90
N ILE A 16 -8.11 -8.27 2.85
CA ILE A 16 -6.68 -8.60 2.87
C ILE A 16 -5.79 -7.35 2.93
N ALA A 17 -6.23 -6.23 2.37
CA ALA A 17 -5.45 -4.99 2.32
C ALA A 17 -4.97 -4.53 3.70
N GLY A 18 -5.84 -4.52 4.69
CA GLY A 18 -5.47 -4.14 6.06
C GLY A 18 -4.54 -5.15 6.76
N LEU A 19 -4.59 -6.41 6.36
CA LEU A 19 -3.67 -7.43 6.88
C LEU A 19 -2.23 -7.21 6.42
N SER A 20 -2.01 -6.47 5.35
CA SER A 20 -0.67 -6.14 4.83
C SER A 20 0.10 -5.13 5.70
N THR A 21 -0.55 -4.52 6.69
CA THR A 21 0.08 -3.54 7.57
C THR A 21 1.12 -4.18 8.49
N ARG A 22 2.23 -3.48 8.73
CA ARG A 22 3.32 -3.95 9.62
C ARG A 22 3.87 -5.33 9.27
N ILE A 23 3.81 -5.72 8.00
CA ILE A 23 4.44 -6.94 7.51
C ILE A 23 5.89 -6.64 7.14
N SER A 24 6.83 -7.27 7.84
CA SER A 24 8.25 -7.25 7.49
C SER A 24 8.57 -8.32 6.44
N TYR A 25 9.72 -8.22 5.80
CA TYR A 25 10.17 -9.25 4.85
C TYR A 25 10.17 -10.67 5.44
N ASN A 26 10.55 -10.80 6.69
CA ASN A 26 10.57 -12.11 7.38
C ASN A 26 9.16 -12.70 7.58
N MET A 27 8.13 -11.86 7.52
CA MET A 27 6.73 -12.27 7.70
C MET A 27 6.02 -12.56 6.37
N ILE A 28 6.66 -12.36 5.22
CA ILE A 28 6.01 -12.53 3.91
C ILE A 28 5.44 -13.95 3.75
N ASN A 29 6.17 -14.97 4.19
CA ASN A 29 5.70 -16.35 4.10
C ASN A 29 4.48 -16.60 5.00
N SER A 30 4.46 -16.04 6.21
CA SER A 30 3.30 -16.12 7.11
C SER A 30 2.10 -15.37 6.52
N TYR A 31 2.34 -14.20 5.92
CA TYR A 31 1.31 -13.42 5.25
C TYR A 31 0.70 -14.20 4.07
N ARG A 32 1.53 -14.81 3.22
CA ARG A 32 1.05 -15.66 2.12
C ARG A 32 0.19 -16.83 2.60
N LYS A 33 0.62 -17.52 3.67
CA LYS A 33 -0.15 -18.63 4.26
C LYS A 33 -1.54 -18.16 4.72
N VAL A 34 -1.60 -16.99 5.36
CA VAL A 34 -2.88 -16.41 5.82
C VAL A 34 -3.77 -16.02 4.65
N ILE A 35 -3.20 -15.37 3.61
CA ILE A 35 -3.98 -15.03 2.41
C ILE A 35 -4.53 -16.29 1.74
N ASN A 36 -3.70 -17.30 1.54
CA ASN A 36 -4.12 -18.55 0.93
C ASN A 36 -5.25 -19.20 1.73
N LYS A 37 -5.11 -19.19 3.06
CA LYS A 37 -6.14 -19.74 3.94
C LYS A 37 -7.47 -18.96 3.87
N LEU A 38 -7.41 -17.64 3.85
CA LEU A 38 -8.60 -16.80 3.66
C LEU A 38 -9.21 -17.02 2.27
N ASN A 39 -8.39 -17.26 1.26
CA ASN A 39 -8.88 -17.47 -0.10
C ASN A 39 -9.62 -18.80 -0.30
N GLU A 40 -9.44 -19.79 0.59
CA GLU A 40 -10.22 -21.03 0.60
C GLU A 40 -11.72 -20.79 0.90
N TYR A 41 -12.04 -19.65 1.51
CA TYR A 41 -13.41 -19.28 1.87
C TYR A 41 -13.97 -18.22 0.90
N SER A 42 -15.27 -18.30 0.61
CA SER A 42 -15.98 -17.19 -0.02
C SER A 42 -16.09 -16.00 0.95
N TYR A 43 -16.40 -14.81 0.42
CA TYR A 43 -16.65 -13.64 1.27
C TYR A 43 -17.75 -13.92 2.32
N GLU A 44 -18.86 -14.54 1.93
CA GLU A 44 -19.97 -14.89 2.82
C GLU A 44 -19.55 -15.87 3.93
N GLN A 45 -18.68 -16.83 3.59
CA GLN A 45 -18.13 -17.74 4.59
C GLN A 45 -17.19 -17.02 5.56
N ILE A 46 -16.38 -16.07 5.10
CA ILE A 46 -15.53 -15.26 5.99
C ILE A 46 -16.40 -14.42 6.93
N LYS A 47 -17.43 -13.77 6.39
CA LYS A 47 -18.38 -12.93 7.12
C LYS A 47 -19.12 -13.71 8.22
N SER A 48 -19.46 -14.97 7.98
CA SER A 48 -20.19 -15.82 8.93
C SER A 48 -19.32 -16.45 10.03
N LYS A 49 -17.99 -16.33 9.94
CA LYS A 49 -17.08 -16.90 10.94
C LYS A 49 -17.13 -16.14 12.27
N THR A 50 -16.99 -16.91 13.36
CA THR A 50 -16.81 -16.33 14.69
C THR A 50 -15.49 -15.57 14.80
N LYS A 51 -15.40 -14.72 15.81
CA LYS A 51 -14.15 -14.01 16.14
C LYS A 51 -12.98 -14.97 16.35
N GLU A 52 -13.23 -16.05 17.09
CA GLU A 52 -12.24 -17.07 17.42
C GLU A 52 -11.70 -17.77 16.17
N GLU A 53 -12.59 -18.13 15.24
CA GLU A 53 -12.21 -18.75 13.96
C GLU A 53 -11.36 -17.82 13.10
N ILE A 54 -11.74 -16.53 13.00
CA ILE A 54 -10.94 -15.54 12.26
C ILE A 54 -9.58 -15.33 12.92
N ILE A 55 -9.54 -15.19 14.26
CA ILE A 55 -8.27 -15.03 14.98
C ILE A 55 -7.36 -16.24 14.75
N GLU A 56 -7.89 -17.45 14.75
CA GLU A 56 -7.11 -18.66 14.47
C GLU A 56 -6.47 -18.62 13.06
N ILE A 57 -7.19 -18.12 12.05
CA ILE A 57 -6.67 -17.98 10.69
C ILE A 57 -5.53 -16.96 10.63
N ILE A 58 -5.70 -15.81 11.30
CA ILE A 58 -4.77 -14.66 11.14
C ILE A 58 -3.65 -14.61 12.19
N LYS A 59 -3.64 -15.49 13.18
CA LYS A 59 -2.70 -15.46 14.34
C LYS A 59 -1.22 -15.42 13.93
N GLY A 60 -0.89 -16.05 12.79
CA GLY A 60 0.48 -16.06 12.25
C GLY A 60 1.03 -14.69 11.85
N LEU A 61 0.18 -13.66 11.78
CA LEU A 61 0.58 -12.28 11.47
C LEU A 61 0.87 -11.44 12.72
N GLY A 62 0.55 -11.93 13.92
CA GLY A 62 0.56 -11.12 15.12
C GLY A 62 -0.54 -10.05 15.14
N LEU A 63 -0.69 -9.33 16.26
CA LEU A 63 -1.70 -8.28 16.44
C LEU A 63 -3.14 -8.74 16.10
N SER A 64 -3.48 -9.99 16.43
CA SER A 64 -4.69 -10.66 15.97
C SER A 64 -5.97 -9.90 16.32
N ASN A 65 -6.08 -9.33 17.53
CA ASN A 65 -7.26 -8.54 17.90
C ASN A 65 -7.40 -7.26 17.08
N THR A 66 -6.31 -6.54 16.84
CA THR A 66 -6.32 -5.32 16.00
C THR A 66 -6.69 -5.65 14.56
N ARG A 67 -6.15 -6.74 14.02
CA ARG A 67 -6.47 -7.21 12.66
C ARG A 67 -7.91 -7.70 12.55
N TYR A 68 -8.41 -8.39 13.58
CA TYR A 68 -9.81 -8.78 13.63
C TYR A 68 -10.73 -7.55 13.67
N SER A 69 -10.42 -6.54 14.49
CA SER A 69 -11.20 -5.30 14.53
C SER A 69 -11.28 -4.62 13.16
N TYR A 70 -10.16 -4.60 12.41
CA TYR A 70 -10.17 -4.13 11.03
C TYR A 70 -11.07 -4.97 10.13
N LEU A 71 -10.93 -6.31 10.16
CA LEU A 71 -11.71 -7.21 9.31
C LEU A 71 -13.22 -7.07 9.58
N SER A 72 -13.62 -7.07 10.85
CA SER A 72 -15.03 -6.88 11.24
C SER A 72 -15.57 -5.54 10.74
N SER A 73 -14.83 -4.45 11.00
CA SER A 73 -15.25 -3.11 10.55
C SER A 73 -15.27 -2.98 9.02
N MET A 74 -14.37 -3.66 8.31
CA MET A 74 -14.38 -3.66 6.84
C MET A 74 -15.57 -4.46 6.29
N ILE A 75 -15.95 -5.56 6.95
CA ILE A 75 -17.17 -6.31 6.60
C ILE A 75 -18.39 -5.40 6.76
N ASP A 76 -18.54 -4.74 7.90
CA ASP A 76 -19.65 -3.80 8.15
C ASP A 76 -19.68 -2.68 7.10
N PHE A 77 -18.52 -2.17 6.71
CA PHE A 77 -18.37 -1.16 5.65
C PHE A 77 -18.85 -1.69 4.30
N ILE A 78 -18.40 -2.89 3.90
CA ILE A 78 -18.78 -3.52 2.63
C ILE A 78 -20.30 -3.76 2.61
N GLU A 79 -20.88 -4.27 3.68
CA GLU A 79 -22.32 -4.51 3.76
C GLU A 79 -23.14 -3.20 3.67
N LYS A 80 -22.64 -2.15 4.30
CA LYS A 80 -23.30 -0.84 4.30
C LYS A 80 -23.33 -0.19 2.93
N TYR A 81 -22.21 -0.25 2.20
CA TYR A 81 -22.04 0.47 0.94
C TYR A 81 -22.22 -0.41 -0.30
N ASN A 82 -22.08 -1.73 -0.16
CA ASN A 82 -22.24 -2.74 -1.20
C ASN A 82 -21.64 -2.28 -2.56
N ASP A 83 -22.40 -2.41 -3.66
CA ASP A 83 -21.90 -2.13 -5.01
C ASP A 83 -21.63 -0.63 -5.27
N THR A 84 -22.18 0.27 -4.45
CA THR A 84 -21.86 1.71 -4.54
C THR A 84 -20.38 2.01 -4.30
N ILE A 85 -19.64 1.09 -3.68
CA ILE A 85 -18.17 1.18 -3.51
C ILE A 85 -17.47 1.26 -4.87
N LEU A 86 -17.98 0.55 -5.88
CA LEU A 86 -17.38 0.47 -7.21
C LEU A 86 -17.58 1.75 -8.03
N GLU A 87 -18.65 2.50 -7.74
CA GLU A 87 -19.02 3.73 -8.45
C GLU A 87 -18.21 4.95 -7.99
N LYS A 88 -17.65 4.91 -6.78
CA LYS A 88 -16.88 6.02 -6.21
C LYS A 88 -15.53 6.18 -6.90
N ASP A 89 -15.08 7.42 -7.05
CA ASP A 89 -13.70 7.66 -7.48
C ASP A 89 -12.67 7.22 -6.42
N ASN A 90 -11.39 7.26 -6.78
CA ASN A 90 -10.33 6.80 -5.90
C ASN A 90 -10.21 7.63 -4.63
N ASP A 91 -10.29 8.96 -4.75
CA ASP A 91 -10.09 9.87 -3.65
C ASP A 91 -11.25 9.81 -2.65
N GLU A 92 -12.47 9.81 -3.18
CA GLU A 92 -13.68 9.65 -2.38
C GLU A 92 -13.67 8.32 -1.62
N LEU A 93 -13.28 7.24 -2.27
CA LEU A 93 -13.24 5.93 -1.64
C LEU A 93 -12.14 5.82 -0.58
N ILE A 94 -10.96 6.40 -0.81
CA ILE A 94 -9.88 6.48 0.19
C ILE A 94 -10.38 7.21 1.44
N GLU A 95 -11.00 8.37 1.26
CA GLU A 95 -11.52 9.17 2.38
C GLU A 95 -12.63 8.43 3.13
N LEU A 96 -13.55 7.80 2.40
CA LEU A 96 -14.64 7.05 2.98
C LEU A 96 -14.15 5.88 3.83
N ILE A 97 -13.18 5.10 3.33
CA ILE A 97 -12.59 3.99 4.08
C ILE A 97 -11.81 4.51 5.30
N ALA A 98 -10.98 5.55 5.13
CA ALA A 98 -10.18 6.10 6.21
C ALA A 98 -11.02 6.63 7.38
N ASN A 99 -12.22 7.15 7.10
CA ASN A 99 -13.12 7.73 8.09
C ASN A 99 -14.10 6.72 8.72
N ASN A 100 -14.38 5.59 8.06
CA ASN A 100 -15.43 4.67 8.48
C ASN A 100 -14.93 3.28 8.90
N VAL A 101 -13.69 2.90 8.54
CA VAL A 101 -13.17 1.57 8.85
C VAL A 101 -12.16 1.64 10.00
N SER A 102 -12.47 0.96 11.10
CA SER A 102 -11.58 0.90 12.25
C SER A 102 -10.22 0.30 11.88
N GLY A 103 -9.14 0.99 12.24
CA GLY A 103 -7.78 0.57 11.91
C GLY A 103 -7.33 0.85 10.46
N ALA A 104 -8.19 1.45 9.64
CA ALA A 104 -7.85 1.91 8.31
C ALA A 104 -7.49 3.40 8.33
N SER A 105 -6.23 3.74 8.57
CA SER A 105 -5.73 5.08 8.28
C SER A 105 -5.64 5.31 6.76
N TYR A 106 -5.38 6.56 6.33
CA TYR A 106 -5.21 6.90 4.90
C TYR A 106 -4.28 5.96 4.15
N LYS A 107 -3.15 5.56 4.74
CA LYS A 107 -2.24 4.56 4.13
C LYS A 107 -2.94 3.22 3.86
N VAL A 108 -3.73 2.73 4.81
CA VAL A 108 -4.46 1.46 4.65
C VAL A 108 -5.57 1.62 3.62
N ALA A 109 -6.29 2.74 3.65
CA ALA A 109 -7.33 3.05 2.67
C ALA A 109 -6.78 3.11 1.24
N GLN A 110 -5.61 3.72 1.03
CA GLN A 110 -4.91 3.73 -0.25
C GLN A 110 -4.57 2.30 -0.72
N CYS A 111 -4.10 1.44 0.19
CA CYS A 111 -3.88 0.03 -0.12
C CYS A 111 -5.19 -0.72 -0.44
N CYS A 112 -6.28 -0.40 0.25
CA CYS A 112 -7.60 -0.97 -0.02
C CYS A 112 -8.05 -0.67 -1.44
N VAL A 113 -7.97 0.59 -1.87
CA VAL A 113 -8.35 1.00 -3.23
C VAL A 113 -7.44 0.36 -4.28
N LEU A 114 -6.13 0.36 -4.04
CA LEU A 114 -5.16 -0.30 -4.93
C LEU A 114 -5.46 -1.79 -5.09
N TYR A 115 -5.71 -2.51 -4.00
CA TYR A 115 -5.97 -3.95 -4.05
C TYR A 115 -7.33 -4.25 -4.68
N MET A 116 -8.34 -3.44 -4.38
CA MET A 116 -9.66 -3.61 -4.96
C MET A 116 -9.66 -3.41 -6.48
N ARG A 117 -8.99 -2.35 -6.97
CA ARG A 117 -9.03 -1.94 -8.38
C ARG A 117 -7.87 -2.45 -9.21
N GLY A 118 -6.81 -2.93 -8.56
CA GLY A 118 -5.59 -3.41 -9.22
C GLY A 118 -4.57 -2.30 -9.49
N TYR A 119 -3.42 -2.70 -10.02
CA TYR A 119 -2.25 -1.82 -10.21
C TYR A 119 -2.48 -0.65 -11.15
N TYR A 120 -3.53 -0.70 -11.95
CA TYR A 120 -3.87 0.31 -12.97
C TYR A 120 -4.75 1.44 -12.47
N CYS A 121 -5.15 1.39 -11.21
CA CYS A 121 -6.04 2.41 -10.66
C CYS A 121 -5.36 3.76 -10.40
N GLY A 122 -4.06 3.89 -10.63
CA GLY A 122 -3.32 5.14 -10.46
C GLY A 122 -2.94 5.49 -9.03
N ILE A 123 -3.23 4.62 -8.07
CA ILE A 123 -2.94 4.88 -6.67
C ILE A 123 -1.50 4.51 -6.31
N MET A 124 -0.76 5.48 -5.74
CA MET A 124 0.53 5.28 -5.13
C MET A 124 0.38 5.28 -3.59
N PRO A 125 0.31 4.13 -2.92
CA PRO A 125 0.22 4.12 -1.47
C PRO A 125 1.45 4.74 -0.82
N VAL A 126 1.24 5.64 0.14
CA VAL A 126 2.32 6.27 0.90
C VAL A 126 2.40 5.64 2.28
N ASP A 127 3.42 4.83 2.53
CA ASP A 127 3.62 4.26 3.86
C ASP A 127 4.26 5.29 4.83
N SER A 128 4.21 4.99 6.14
CA SER A 128 4.81 5.87 7.15
C SER A 128 6.30 6.10 6.87
N GLY A 129 6.94 5.12 6.27
CA GLY A 129 8.31 5.26 5.87
C GLY A 129 8.57 6.31 4.79
N MET A 130 7.65 6.50 3.88
CA MET A 130 7.73 7.57 2.87
C MET A 130 7.35 8.92 3.47
N LYS A 131 6.32 8.94 4.34
CA LYS A 131 5.82 10.16 5.00
C LYS A 131 6.79 10.71 6.04
N ASP A 132 7.37 9.82 6.86
CA ASP A 132 8.18 10.21 8.03
C ASP A 132 9.67 10.34 7.70
N VAL A 133 10.11 9.79 6.59
CA VAL A 133 11.41 10.18 6.05
C VAL A 133 11.25 11.59 5.52
N GLU A 134 11.99 12.49 6.10
CA GLU A 134 12.33 13.68 5.36
C GLU A 134 12.96 13.18 4.07
N LEU A 135 12.22 13.31 2.97
CA LEU A 135 12.78 13.15 1.64
C LEU A 135 13.22 14.55 1.12
N PRO A 136 14.00 15.35 1.92
CA PRO A 136 14.47 16.63 1.49
C PRO A 136 15.42 16.47 0.30
N CYS A 137 15.98 15.28 0.14
CA CYS A 137 16.78 14.92 -1.02
C CYS A 137 15.95 14.82 -2.32
N ILE A 138 14.63 14.69 -2.22
CA ILE A 138 13.71 14.73 -3.38
C ILE A 138 12.65 15.84 -3.24
N GLY A 139 12.84 16.77 -2.30
CA GLY A 139 12.05 17.99 -2.22
C GLY A 139 10.67 17.89 -1.56
N PHE A 140 10.38 16.80 -0.85
CA PHE A 140 9.08 16.66 -0.19
C PHE A 140 9.09 17.17 1.24
N GLU A 141 8.02 17.87 1.62
CA GLU A 141 7.78 18.28 2.99
C GLU A 141 7.33 17.10 3.86
N LYS A 142 7.63 17.21 5.14
CA LYS A 142 7.20 16.24 6.15
C LYS A 142 5.82 16.59 6.68
N TYR A 143 4.86 15.72 6.49
CA TYR A 143 3.53 15.86 7.08
C TYR A 143 3.40 15.02 8.36
N GLY A 144 3.19 15.68 9.49
CA GLY A 144 3.16 15.03 10.81
C GLY A 144 1.87 14.24 11.13
N ASN A 145 0.77 14.51 10.44
CA ASN A 145 -0.55 13.93 10.72
C ASN A 145 -0.94 12.79 9.77
N ALA A 146 -2.06 12.12 10.05
CA ALA A 146 -2.52 10.99 9.26
C ALA A 146 -2.89 11.37 7.82
N ILE A 147 -3.49 12.53 7.61
CA ILE A 147 -3.87 13.04 6.28
C ILE A 147 -2.63 13.32 5.40
N GLY A 148 -1.47 13.51 6.01
CA GLY A 148 -0.21 13.69 5.28
C GLY A 148 0.13 12.53 4.35
N HIS A 149 -0.37 11.33 4.62
CA HIS A 149 -0.27 10.21 3.68
C HIS A 149 -1.00 10.51 2.36
N ASP A 150 -2.15 11.17 2.43
CA ASP A 150 -2.96 11.46 1.25
C ASP A 150 -2.47 12.68 0.49
N ILE A 151 -2.04 13.72 1.20
CA ILE A 151 -1.43 14.90 0.60
C ILE A 151 -0.18 14.49 -0.21
N LEU A 152 0.71 13.72 0.41
CA LEU A 152 1.93 13.26 -0.26
C LEU A 152 1.63 12.30 -1.42
N ARG A 153 0.60 11.45 -1.30
CA ARG A 153 0.15 10.60 -2.40
C ARG A 153 -0.22 11.42 -3.62
N LYS A 154 -1.04 12.45 -3.46
CA LYS A 154 -1.50 13.32 -4.56
C LYS A 154 -0.31 13.99 -5.23
N GLN A 155 0.59 14.58 -4.46
CA GLN A 155 1.81 15.21 -4.99
C GLN A 155 2.69 14.22 -5.77
N LEU A 156 2.91 13.02 -5.24
CA LEU A 156 3.71 12.00 -5.91
C LEU A 156 3.07 11.50 -7.20
N GLN A 157 1.75 11.33 -7.22
CA GLN A 157 1.02 10.92 -8.41
C GLN A 157 1.07 11.99 -9.51
N GLU A 158 0.94 13.26 -9.17
CA GLU A 158 1.11 14.39 -10.10
C GLU A 158 2.52 14.40 -10.69
N LEU A 159 3.55 14.27 -9.85
CA LEU A 159 4.94 14.22 -10.34
C LEU A 159 5.19 13.05 -11.30
N VAL A 160 4.63 11.88 -11.05
CA VAL A 160 4.76 10.73 -11.94
C VAL A 160 4.10 11.02 -13.29
N LYS A 161 2.93 11.65 -13.28
CA LYS A 161 2.17 12.02 -14.47
C LYS A 161 2.88 13.12 -15.27
N ASP A 162 3.30 14.20 -14.60
CA ASP A 162 3.85 15.39 -15.25
C ASP A 162 5.23 15.14 -15.86
N ASN A 163 5.97 14.16 -15.38
CA ASN A 163 7.30 13.82 -15.87
C ASN A 163 7.32 12.66 -16.87
N ASN A 164 6.19 12.22 -17.38
CA ASN A 164 6.09 11.12 -18.35
C ASN A 164 6.94 9.90 -17.92
N MET A 165 6.83 9.50 -16.67
CA MET A 165 7.66 8.42 -16.09
C MET A 165 7.53 7.11 -16.85
N GLU A 166 6.43 6.90 -17.56
CA GLU A 166 6.22 5.74 -18.43
C GLU A 166 7.26 5.70 -19.55
N ASP A 167 7.43 6.79 -20.27
CA ASP A 167 8.41 6.88 -21.37
C ASP A 167 9.84 6.67 -20.87
N ILE A 168 10.16 7.19 -19.68
CA ILE A 168 11.47 7.00 -19.06
C ILE A 168 11.71 5.53 -18.74
N ILE A 169 10.71 4.86 -18.17
CA ILE A 169 10.78 3.44 -17.79
C ILE A 169 10.99 2.57 -19.03
N ILE A 170 10.22 2.81 -20.09
CA ILE A 170 10.34 2.08 -21.36
C ILE A 170 11.72 2.30 -21.97
N LYS A 171 12.17 3.55 -22.04
CA LYS A 171 13.48 3.92 -22.60
C LYS A 171 14.64 3.26 -21.84
N ASP A 172 14.53 3.11 -20.53
CA ASP A 172 15.54 2.48 -19.70
C ASP A 172 15.48 0.94 -19.73
N GLY A 173 14.59 0.36 -20.55
CA GLY A 173 14.50 -1.08 -20.78
C GLY A 173 13.74 -1.85 -19.69
N TYR A 174 12.99 -1.17 -18.84
CA TYR A 174 12.14 -1.80 -17.82
C TYR A 174 10.86 -2.43 -18.38
N ASP A 175 10.60 -2.25 -19.67
CA ASP A 175 9.60 -2.98 -20.44
C ASP A 175 9.80 -4.50 -20.39
N LYS A 176 11.03 -4.95 -20.15
CA LYS A 176 11.40 -6.36 -19.96
C LYS A 176 11.09 -6.92 -18.58
N LEU A 177 10.91 -6.07 -17.60
CA LEU A 177 10.39 -6.47 -16.31
C LEU A 177 8.89 -6.69 -16.51
N ASN A 178 8.42 -7.90 -16.50
CA ASN A 178 7.02 -8.28 -16.64
C ASN A 178 6.14 -7.55 -15.59
N ILE A 179 6.15 -6.23 -15.64
CA ILE A 179 5.29 -5.32 -14.89
C ILE A 179 4.03 -5.26 -15.73
N PRO A 180 2.94 -5.86 -15.28
CA PRO A 180 1.73 -5.87 -16.06
C PRO A 180 1.31 -4.43 -16.30
N ASN A 181 1.24 -4.02 -17.56
CA ASN A 181 0.72 -2.75 -18.02
C ASN A 181 1.53 -1.49 -17.66
N TYR A 182 2.20 -0.95 -18.64
CA TYR A 182 2.99 0.28 -18.57
C TYR A 182 2.14 1.54 -18.39
N ASN A 183 0.83 1.48 -18.60
CA ASN A 183 -0.09 2.61 -18.57
C ASN A 183 -0.32 3.18 -17.16
N ASN A 184 0.34 2.65 -16.14
CA ASN A 184 0.29 3.24 -14.81
C ASN A 184 1.56 2.94 -14.00
N VAL A 185 2.52 3.81 -14.11
CA VAL A 185 3.81 3.70 -13.43
C VAL A 185 3.78 4.10 -11.96
N THR A 186 2.66 4.52 -11.41
CA THR A 186 2.54 4.94 -10.01
C THR A 186 2.91 3.82 -9.04
N TRP A 187 2.47 2.61 -9.33
CA TRP A 187 2.82 1.44 -8.53
C TRP A 187 4.31 1.12 -8.61
N TRP A 188 4.89 1.20 -9.80
CA TRP A 188 6.33 1.00 -9.98
C TRP A 188 7.14 2.08 -9.22
N ALA A 189 6.75 3.34 -9.34
CA ALA A 189 7.37 4.44 -8.61
C ALA A 189 7.30 4.24 -7.09
N HIS A 190 6.15 3.76 -6.57
CA HIS A 190 6.03 3.34 -5.16
C HIS A 190 7.09 2.29 -4.78
N LEU A 191 7.23 1.23 -5.58
CA LEU A 191 8.21 0.16 -5.30
C LEU A 191 9.65 0.69 -5.31
N VAL A 192 9.98 1.55 -6.27
CA VAL A 192 11.31 2.17 -6.36
C VAL A 192 11.59 3.04 -5.14
N LEU A 193 10.66 3.90 -4.73
CA LEU A 193 10.83 4.75 -3.56
C LEU A 193 10.99 3.94 -2.27
N ILE A 194 10.19 2.90 -2.08
CA ILE A 194 10.30 2.00 -0.92
C ILE A 194 11.63 1.26 -0.93
N TYR A 195 12.06 0.73 -2.09
CA TYR A 195 13.35 0.06 -2.22
C TYR A 195 14.50 1.01 -1.91
N PHE A 196 14.49 2.19 -2.55
CA PHE A 196 15.50 3.22 -2.36
C PHE A 196 15.68 3.57 -0.87
N LYS A 197 14.57 3.88 -0.20
CA LYS A 197 14.58 4.17 1.21
C LYS A 197 15.17 3.03 2.05
N ARG A 198 14.71 1.82 1.83
CA ARG A 198 15.14 0.65 2.61
C ARG A 198 16.59 0.28 2.37
N HIS A 199 17.08 0.50 1.16
CA HIS A 199 18.43 0.11 0.76
C HIS A 199 19.47 1.15 1.16
N TYR A 200 19.18 2.43 0.99
CA TYR A 200 20.11 3.53 1.25
C TYR A 200 19.83 4.26 2.56
N CYS A 201 18.64 4.83 2.71
CA CYS A 201 18.34 5.68 3.85
C CYS A 201 18.31 4.92 5.19
N ASN A 202 17.59 3.79 5.25
CA ASN A 202 17.48 3.00 6.49
C ASN A 202 18.78 2.29 6.89
N LYS A 203 19.67 2.04 5.96
CA LYS A 203 20.96 1.39 6.22
C LYS A 203 22.08 2.40 6.49
N HIS A 204 21.76 3.70 6.48
CA HIS A 204 22.72 4.77 6.67
C HIS A 204 23.97 4.63 5.78
N LYS A 205 23.73 4.42 4.47
CA LYS A 205 24.79 4.26 3.47
C LYS A 205 24.88 5.49 2.54
N PRO A 206 25.36 6.64 3.06
CA PRO A 206 25.41 7.87 2.28
C PRO A 206 26.34 7.75 1.07
N ASP A 207 27.45 7.02 1.20
CA ASP A 207 28.46 6.91 0.14
C ASP A 207 27.99 6.02 -1.03
N GLU A 208 27.07 5.11 -0.78
CA GLU A 208 26.45 4.26 -1.80
C GLU A 208 25.19 4.90 -2.41
N CYS A 209 24.69 6.00 -1.85
CA CYS A 209 23.45 6.62 -2.29
C CYS A 209 23.63 7.33 -3.64
N PRO A 210 22.89 6.95 -4.70
CA PRO A 210 23.03 7.55 -6.01
C PRO A 210 22.65 9.05 -6.06
N LEU A 211 21.95 9.55 -5.02
CA LEU A 211 21.60 10.97 -4.89
C LEU A 211 22.62 11.78 -4.08
N ALA A 212 23.58 11.13 -3.41
CA ALA A 212 24.55 11.80 -2.55
C ALA A 212 25.40 12.84 -3.27
N ASN A 213 25.70 12.59 -4.54
CA ASN A 213 26.54 13.44 -5.39
C ASN A 213 25.74 14.46 -6.23
N LYS A 214 24.41 14.49 -6.10
CA LYS A 214 23.53 15.39 -6.86
C LYS A 214 23.03 16.59 -6.04
N GLY A 215 23.86 17.06 -5.09
CA GLY A 215 23.53 18.26 -4.31
C GLY A 215 22.52 18.04 -3.18
N CYS A 216 22.28 16.79 -2.79
CA CYS A 216 21.45 16.47 -1.62
C CYS A 216 22.12 16.97 -0.34
N VAL A 217 21.85 18.22 0.02
CA VAL A 217 22.43 18.91 1.22
C VAL A 217 21.81 18.41 2.53
N SER A 218 20.70 17.72 2.48
CA SER A 218 19.87 17.41 3.64
C SER A 218 19.77 15.92 3.98
N CYS A 219 20.65 15.10 3.42
CA CYS A 219 20.68 13.67 3.75
C CYS A 219 21.11 13.47 5.21
N LYS A 220 20.20 13.01 6.07
CA LYS A 220 20.51 12.64 7.47
C LYS A 220 21.51 11.49 7.57
N CYS A 221 21.80 10.80 6.47
CA CYS A 221 22.82 9.78 6.40
C CYS A 221 24.25 10.34 6.47
N LYS A 222 24.42 11.66 6.36
CA LYS A 222 25.75 12.33 6.45
C LYS A 222 26.16 12.72 7.86
N LYS A 223 25.48 12.22 8.89
CA LYS A 223 25.89 12.42 10.30
C LYS A 223 26.63 11.23 10.83
#